data_49d1d28f9bacb49fc4c646547f7b1be3
#
_entry.id   49d1d28f9bacb49fc4c646547f7b1be3
#
_cell.length_a   1.000
_cell.length_b   1.000
_cell.length_c   1.000
_cell.angle_alpha   90.00
_cell.angle_beta   90.00
_cell.angle_gamma   90.00
#
_symmetry.space_group_name_H-M   'P 1'
#
loop_
_entity.id
_entity.type
_entity.pdbx_description
1 polymer ?
#
loop_
_entity_poly.entity_id
_entity_poly.type
_entity_poly.pdbx_seq_one_letter_code
_entity_poly.pdbx_strand_id
1 'polypeptide(L)'
;AATPTVRAVTSRRSPRAALRSAAHALGLTRPPKASDVAQILAMMLALTIIIPSLAARFGYRAYSPTRDAESGTAAGDLRTLAINIAISVVAAGIGEELLRAGLAQRLGAITGQDRPLWALLAATALWVTGHLDYTPTGVILVAAVGATIVYWYRRTGNLWTVIAAHAVWDTAMAVLVYLG
;
A
#
# COMPACT_ATOMS: atom_id res chain seq x y z
N ALA A 1 27.24 15.03 -51.43
CA ALA A 1 26.31 15.21 -50.30
C ALA A 1 26.71 14.24 -49.20
N ALA A 2 27.21 14.74 -48.07
CA ALA A 2 27.59 13.89 -46.92
C ALA A 2 26.41 13.76 -45.96
N THR A 3 25.98 12.52 -45.68
CA THR A 3 24.90 12.21 -44.77
C THR A 3 25.40 12.39 -43.31
N PRO A 4 24.73 13.16 -42.46
CA PRO A 4 25.16 13.30 -41.08
C PRO A 4 24.87 12.01 -40.29
N THR A 5 25.90 11.34 -39.79
CA THR A 5 25.82 10.19 -38.89
C THR A 5 25.36 10.68 -37.53
N VAL A 6 24.10 10.45 -37.20
CA VAL A 6 23.57 10.69 -35.83
C VAL A 6 24.18 9.67 -34.92
N ARG A 7 25.23 10.07 -34.16
CA ARG A 7 25.74 9.28 -33.05
C ARG A 7 24.69 9.32 -31.90
N ALA A 8 23.95 8.24 -31.73
CA ALA A 8 23.14 8.04 -30.56
C ALA A 8 24.06 7.89 -29.35
N VAL A 9 24.25 8.98 -28.60
CA VAL A 9 24.95 8.96 -27.31
C VAL A 9 23.99 8.33 -26.28
N THR A 10 23.96 7.01 -26.21
CA THR A 10 23.33 6.29 -25.10
C THR A 10 24.23 6.45 -23.87
N SER A 11 24.06 7.55 -23.13
CA SER A 11 24.71 7.69 -21.82
C SER A 11 24.11 6.66 -20.88
N ARG A 12 24.79 5.55 -20.65
CA ARG A 12 24.42 4.56 -19.63
C ARG A 12 24.56 5.23 -18.28
N ARG A 13 23.43 5.65 -17.70
CA ARG A 13 23.41 6.14 -16.31
C ARG A 13 23.98 5.04 -15.40
N SER A 14 24.85 5.40 -14.45
CA SER A 14 25.36 4.43 -13.48
C SER A 14 24.18 3.83 -12.69
N PRO A 15 24.26 2.57 -12.24
CA PRO A 15 23.21 1.94 -11.42
C PRO A 15 22.82 2.77 -10.20
N ARG A 16 23.80 3.43 -9.57
CA ARG A 16 23.56 4.35 -8.43
C ARG A 16 22.74 5.57 -8.81
N ALA A 17 22.98 6.16 -9.99
CA ALA A 17 22.20 7.30 -10.47
C ALA A 17 20.76 6.89 -10.82
N ALA A 18 20.58 5.69 -11.39
CA ALA A 18 19.25 5.14 -11.68
C ALA A 18 18.45 4.88 -10.39
N LEU A 19 19.07 4.29 -9.37
CA LEU A 19 18.44 4.06 -8.07
C LEU A 19 18.04 5.38 -7.37
N ARG A 20 18.90 6.38 -7.37
CA ARG A 20 18.58 7.71 -6.81
C ARG A 20 17.41 8.37 -7.55
N SER A 21 17.39 8.28 -8.86
CA SER A 21 16.30 8.81 -9.68
C SER A 21 14.97 8.11 -9.38
N ALA A 22 14.98 6.77 -9.26
CA ALA A 22 13.81 5.99 -8.89
C ALA A 22 13.31 6.33 -7.48
N ALA A 23 14.21 6.41 -6.50
CA ALA A 23 13.87 6.79 -5.13
C ALA A 23 13.25 8.19 -5.06
N HIS A 24 13.79 9.15 -5.81
CA HIS A 24 13.23 10.49 -5.90
C HIS A 24 11.83 10.48 -6.54
N ALA A 25 11.66 9.78 -7.64
CA ALA A 25 10.39 9.68 -8.35
C ALA A 25 9.30 9.00 -7.51
N LEU A 26 9.66 8.03 -6.66
CA LEU A 26 8.76 7.36 -5.70
C LEU A 26 8.51 8.20 -4.43
N GLY A 27 9.24 9.32 -4.23
CA GLY A 27 9.11 10.12 -3.00
C GLY A 27 9.76 9.48 -1.78
N LEU A 28 10.78 8.62 -1.98
CA LEU A 28 11.52 7.95 -0.90
C LEU A 28 12.68 8.78 -0.34
N THR A 29 12.85 10.02 -0.80
CA THR A 29 13.95 10.91 -0.40
C THR A 29 13.66 11.76 0.83
N ARG A 30 12.43 11.74 1.32
CA ARG A 30 11.99 12.54 2.48
C ARG A 30 11.46 11.62 3.57
N PRO A 31 11.77 11.87 4.85
CA PRO A 31 11.16 11.14 5.95
C PRO A 31 9.63 11.40 5.99
N PRO A 32 8.84 10.44 6.51
CA PRO A 32 7.41 10.65 6.72
C PRO A 32 7.19 11.71 7.80
N LYS A 33 6.13 12.52 7.64
CA LYS A 33 5.67 13.43 8.70
C LYS A 33 4.71 12.68 9.60
N ALA A 34 4.96 12.73 10.91
CA ALA A 34 4.13 12.04 11.90
C ALA A 34 2.64 12.45 11.83
N SER A 35 2.37 13.75 11.54
CA SER A 35 1.01 14.24 11.37
C SER A 35 0.28 13.61 10.19
N ASP A 36 0.98 13.41 9.06
CA ASP A 36 0.37 12.80 7.88
C ASP A 36 0.10 11.30 8.14
N VAL A 37 1.04 10.60 8.78
CA VAL A 37 0.85 9.20 9.20
C VAL A 37 -0.34 9.08 10.16
N ALA A 38 -0.43 9.94 11.16
CA ALA A 38 -1.54 9.94 12.12
C ALA A 38 -2.91 10.18 11.44
N GLN A 39 -2.97 11.07 10.46
CA GLN A 39 -4.21 11.31 9.71
C GLN A 39 -4.62 10.12 8.86
N ILE A 40 -3.67 9.44 8.21
CA ILE A 40 -3.93 8.20 7.46
C ILE A 40 -4.48 7.14 8.40
N LEU A 41 -3.83 6.92 9.55
CA LEU A 41 -4.25 5.94 10.54
C LEU A 41 -5.65 6.25 11.09
N ALA A 42 -5.95 7.52 11.36
CA ALA A 42 -7.29 7.93 11.79
C ALA A 42 -8.35 7.65 10.73
N MET A 43 -8.06 7.88 9.44
CA MET A 43 -8.96 7.54 8.35
C MET A 43 -9.16 6.02 8.22
N MET A 44 -8.08 5.23 8.29
CA MET A 44 -8.16 3.77 8.24
C MET A 44 -8.99 3.22 9.41
N LEU A 45 -8.77 3.74 10.62
CA LEU A 45 -9.56 3.38 11.80
C LEU A 45 -11.03 3.72 11.62
N ALA A 46 -11.35 4.91 11.13
CA ALA A 46 -12.73 5.31 10.87
C ALA A 46 -13.41 4.38 9.86
N LEU A 47 -12.73 4.02 8.77
CA LEU A 47 -13.24 3.09 7.76
C LEU A 47 -13.46 1.69 8.34
N THR A 48 -12.54 1.20 9.19
CA THR A 48 -12.64 -0.11 9.84
C THR A 48 -13.79 -0.18 10.86
N ILE A 49 -14.21 0.94 11.41
CA ILE A 49 -15.39 1.01 12.27
C ILE A 49 -16.67 1.19 11.44
N ILE A 50 -16.67 2.14 10.51
CA ILE A 50 -17.88 2.53 9.77
C ILE A 50 -18.35 1.43 8.83
N ILE A 51 -17.44 0.87 8.00
CA ILE A 51 -17.83 -0.08 6.95
C ILE A 51 -18.40 -1.37 7.56
N PRO A 52 -17.75 -2.05 8.52
CA PRO A 52 -18.32 -3.24 9.15
C PRO A 52 -19.61 -2.94 9.95
N SER A 53 -19.66 -1.79 10.64
CA SER A 53 -20.85 -1.40 11.39
C SER A 53 -22.05 -1.17 10.48
N LEU A 54 -21.83 -0.56 9.32
CA LEU A 54 -22.86 -0.38 8.31
C LEU A 54 -23.27 -1.72 7.70
N ALA A 55 -22.32 -2.56 7.32
CA ALA A 55 -22.57 -3.88 6.75
C ALA A 55 -23.35 -4.78 7.70
N ALA A 56 -23.03 -4.76 8.99
CA ALA A 56 -23.73 -5.54 10.01
C ALA A 56 -25.22 -5.20 10.11
N ARG A 57 -25.61 -3.94 9.86
CA ARG A 57 -27.02 -3.52 9.82
C ARG A 57 -27.81 -4.17 8.68
N PHE A 58 -27.12 -4.64 7.64
CA PHE A 58 -27.70 -5.36 6.51
C PHE A 58 -27.44 -6.88 6.56
N GLY A 59 -26.92 -7.39 7.69
CA GLY A 59 -26.67 -8.81 7.90
C GLY A 59 -25.40 -9.35 7.24
N TYR A 60 -24.49 -8.47 6.79
CA TYR A 60 -23.22 -8.87 6.21
C TYR A 60 -22.12 -9.02 7.27
N ARG A 61 -21.26 -10.04 7.11
CA ARG A 61 -20.07 -10.21 7.96
C ARG A 61 -18.89 -9.41 7.42
N ALA A 62 -18.05 -8.89 8.34
CA ALA A 62 -16.89 -8.07 7.98
C ALA A 62 -15.68 -8.91 7.51
N TYR A 63 -15.50 -10.12 8.06
CA TYR A 63 -14.31 -10.93 7.85
C TYR A 63 -14.62 -12.32 7.28
N SER A 64 -13.60 -12.94 6.66
CA SER A 64 -13.65 -14.31 6.18
C SER A 64 -13.61 -15.31 7.35
N PRO A 65 -14.42 -16.39 7.32
CA PRO A 65 -14.35 -17.46 8.31
C PRO A 65 -12.96 -18.11 8.42
N THR A 66 -12.21 -18.19 7.32
CA THR A 66 -10.85 -18.74 7.29
C THR A 66 -9.87 -17.88 8.06
N ARG A 67 -9.96 -16.55 7.94
CA ARG A 67 -9.11 -15.63 8.72
C ARG A 67 -9.49 -15.56 10.19
N ASP A 68 -10.77 -15.70 10.51
CA ASP A 68 -11.22 -15.80 11.91
C ASP A 68 -10.61 -17.05 12.58
N ALA A 69 -10.49 -18.17 11.84
CA ALA A 69 -9.82 -19.38 12.33
C ALA A 69 -8.31 -19.20 12.49
N GLU A 70 -7.65 -18.54 11.53
CA GLU A 70 -6.20 -18.23 11.61
C GLU A 70 -5.91 -17.26 12.75
N SER A 71 -6.76 -16.25 12.98
CA SER A 71 -6.60 -15.32 14.10
C SER A 71 -6.74 -16.00 15.45
N GLY A 72 -7.66 -16.96 15.57
CA GLY A 72 -7.84 -17.73 16.81
C GLY A 72 -6.64 -18.59 17.19
N THR A 73 -5.85 -19.07 16.21
CA THR A 73 -4.62 -19.83 16.48
C THR A 73 -3.42 -18.96 16.85
N ALA A 74 -3.48 -17.66 16.58
CA ALA A 74 -2.40 -16.71 16.86
C ALA A 74 -2.50 -16.04 18.23
N ALA A 75 -3.63 -16.17 18.93
CA ALA A 75 -3.82 -15.56 20.24
C ALA A 75 -2.80 -16.12 21.25
N GLY A 76 -2.02 -15.24 21.87
CA GLY A 76 -1.01 -15.60 22.89
C GLY A 76 0.28 -16.22 22.37
N ASP A 77 0.46 -16.46 21.05
CA ASP A 77 1.69 -17.00 20.48
C ASP A 77 2.64 -15.87 20.03
N LEU A 78 3.67 -15.63 20.82
CA LEU A 78 4.71 -14.61 20.53
C LEU A 78 5.47 -14.85 19.24
N ARG A 79 5.69 -16.10 18.82
CA ARG A 79 6.37 -16.42 17.58
C ARG A 79 5.52 -15.99 16.39
N THR A 80 4.25 -16.35 16.41
CA THR A 80 3.28 -15.95 15.38
C THR A 80 3.13 -14.44 15.35
N LEU A 81 3.07 -13.76 16.50
CA LEU A 81 3.06 -12.29 16.56
C LEU A 81 4.29 -11.69 15.88
N ALA A 82 5.50 -12.17 16.23
CA ALA A 82 6.75 -11.66 15.65
C ALA A 82 6.80 -11.85 14.11
N ILE A 83 6.34 -13.00 13.62
CA ILE A 83 6.25 -13.28 12.18
C ILE A 83 5.24 -12.32 11.53
N ASN A 84 4.05 -12.14 12.10
CA ASN A 84 3.03 -11.25 11.57
C ASN A 84 3.50 -9.79 11.55
N ILE A 85 4.20 -9.32 12.57
CA ILE A 85 4.81 -7.98 12.57
C ILE A 85 5.84 -7.86 11.44
N ALA A 86 6.71 -8.86 11.26
CA ALA A 86 7.69 -8.83 10.18
C ALA A 86 7.00 -8.80 8.79
N ILE A 87 5.95 -9.58 8.59
CA ILE A 87 5.13 -9.57 7.36
C ILE A 87 4.47 -8.21 7.17
N SER A 88 3.87 -7.64 8.22
CA SER A 88 3.22 -6.32 8.19
C SER A 88 4.17 -5.21 7.75
N VAL A 89 5.41 -5.23 8.23
CA VAL A 89 6.39 -4.20 7.89
C VAL A 89 7.01 -4.44 6.52
N VAL A 90 7.46 -5.68 6.23
CA VAL A 90 8.27 -5.97 5.04
C VAL A 90 7.39 -6.26 3.82
N ALA A 91 6.41 -7.13 3.94
CA ALA A 91 5.57 -7.52 2.81
C ALA A 91 4.47 -6.49 2.56
N ALA A 92 3.61 -6.20 3.56
CA ALA A 92 2.51 -5.27 3.39
C ALA A 92 3.00 -3.81 3.31
N GLY A 93 3.68 -3.30 4.34
CA GLY A 93 4.10 -1.90 4.38
C GLY A 93 5.05 -1.54 3.24
N ILE A 94 6.17 -2.26 3.08
CA ILE A 94 7.19 -1.92 2.08
C ILE A 94 6.85 -2.54 0.73
N GLY A 95 6.61 -3.87 0.67
CA GLY A 95 6.48 -4.61 -0.58
C GLY A 95 5.28 -4.18 -1.40
N GLU A 96 4.10 -4.14 -0.81
CA GLU A 96 2.86 -3.78 -1.51
C GLU A 96 2.86 -2.32 -1.95
N GLU A 97 3.36 -1.40 -1.11
CA GLU A 97 3.39 0.01 -1.47
C GLU A 97 4.42 0.32 -2.57
N LEU A 98 5.58 -0.33 -2.55
CA LEU A 98 6.56 -0.23 -3.64
C LEU A 98 6.00 -0.82 -4.95
N LEU A 99 5.32 -1.97 -4.88
CA LEU A 99 4.70 -2.59 -6.05
C LEU A 99 3.62 -1.68 -6.62
N ARG A 100 2.71 -1.16 -5.78
CA ARG A 100 1.62 -0.28 -6.18
C ARG A 100 2.12 1.03 -6.79
N ALA A 101 3.05 1.71 -6.12
CA ALA A 101 3.62 2.96 -6.62
C ALA A 101 4.48 2.73 -7.87
N GLY A 102 5.28 1.66 -7.90
CA GLY A 102 6.12 1.30 -9.06
C GLY A 102 5.28 0.96 -10.29
N LEU A 103 4.21 0.18 -10.12
CA LEU A 103 3.26 -0.13 -11.21
C LEU A 103 2.57 1.14 -11.70
N ALA A 104 2.09 2.00 -10.79
CA ALA A 104 1.46 3.26 -11.16
C ALA A 104 2.41 4.18 -11.94
N GLN A 105 3.70 4.23 -11.56
CA GLN A 105 4.71 4.97 -12.30
C GLN A 105 4.93 4.41 -13.71
N ARG A 106 5.01 3.08 -13.86
CA ARG A 106 5.15 2.44 -15.17
C ARG A 106 3.97 2.74 -16.08
N LEU A 107 2.75 2.63 -15.54
CA LEU A 107 1.53 2.97 -16.27
C LEU A 107 1.48 4.47 -16.64
N GLY A 108 1.87 5.35 -15.70
CA GLY A 108 1.93 6.79 -15.93
C GLY A 108 2.95 7.18 -17.01
N ALA A 109 4.09 6.49 -17.07
CA ALA A 109 5.11 6.74 -18.08
C ALA A 109 4.61 6.52 -19.52
N ILE A 110 3.64 5.62 -19.72
CA ILE A 110 3.01 5.36 -21.03
C ILE A 110 2.26 6.61 -21.52
N THR A 111 1.69 7.40 -20.63
CA THR A 111 0.92 8.61 -20.93
C THR A 111 1.70 9.90 -20.72
N GLY A 112 2.98 9.80 -20.32
CA GLY A 112 3.81 10.97 -20.01
C GLY A 112 3.37 11.75 -18.78
N GLN A 113 2.55 11.15 -17.92
CA GLN A 113 2.03 11.79 -16.70
C GLN A 113 2.76 11.29 -15.45
N ASP A 114 3.09 12.20 -14.54
CA ASP A 114 3.61 11.83 -13.22
C ASP A 114 2.44 11.47 -12.28
N ARG A 115 2.47 10.25 -11.75
CA ARG A 115 1.49 9.72 -10.79
C ARG A 115 0.02 9.98 -11.16
N PRO A 116 -0.44 9.61 -12.35
CA PRO A 116 -1.81 9.85 -12.76
C PRO A 116 -2.78 9.06 -11.86
N LEU A 117 -3.91 9.68 -11.51
CA LEU A 117 -4.91 9.05 -10.61
C LEU A 117 -5.37 7.69 -11.14
N TRP A 118 -5.63 7.60 -12.44
CA TRP A 118 -6.08 6.35 -13.07
C TRP A 118 -5.08 5.21 -12.88
N ALA A 119 -3.77 5.49 -12.99
CA ALA A 119 -2.73 4.46 -12.83
C ALA A 119 -2.60 4.01 -11.37
N LEU A 120 -2.73 4.93 -10.42
CA LEU A 120 -2.78 4.60 -8.99
C LEU A 120 -4.02 3.79 -8.65
N LEU A 121 -5.18 4.15 -9.18
CA LEU A 121 -6.41 3.38 -8.99
C LEU A 121 -6.35 2.01 -9.65
N ALA A 122 -5.79 1.89 -10.86
CA ALA A 122 -5.59 0.61 -11.53
C ALA A 122 -4.63 -0.30 -10.75
N ALA A 123 -3.51 0.24 -10.26
CA ALA A 123 -2.57 -0.50 -9.41
C ALA A 123 -3.23 -0.94 -8.09
N THR A 124 -4.07 -0.09 -7.51
CA THR A 124 -4.83 -0.43 -6.28
C THR A 124 -5.91 -1.47 -6.56
N ALA A 125 -6.63 -1.37 -7.68
CA ALA A 125 -7.61 -2.39 -8.06
C ALA A 125 -6.94 -3.77 -8.25
N LEU A 126 -5.78 -3.81 -8.89
CA LEU A 126 -4.99 -5.05 -9.00
C LEU A 126 -4.57 -5.56 -7.62
N TRP A 127 -4.12 -4.69 -6.72
CA TRP A 127 -3.78 -5.08 -5.35
C TRP A 127 -4.99 -5.65 -4.59
N VAL A 128 -6.18 -5.08 -4.75
CA VAL A 128 -7.43 -5.60 -4.15
C VAL A 128 -7.73 -7.01 -4.60
N THR A 129 -7.33 -7.42 -5.83
CA THR A 129 -7.55 -8.80 -6.29
C THR A 129 -6.82 -9.85 -5.44
N GLY A 130 -5.73 -9.47 -4.77
CA GLY A 130 -5.04 -10.34 -3.79
C GLY A 130 -5.81 -10.55 -2.49
N HIS A 131 -6.99 -9.91 -2.33
CA HIS A 131 -7.82 -9.98 -1.14
C HIS A 131 -9.25 -10.48 -1.44
N LEU A 132 -9.44 -11.15 -2.59
CA LEU A 132 -10.76 -11.66 -2.99
C LEU A 132 -11.22 -12.88 -2.18
N ASP A 133 -10.35 -13.45 -1.35
CA ASP A 133 -10.66 -14.46 -0.33
C ASP A 133 -11.44 -13.88 0.86
N TYR A 134 -11.50 -12.55 0.98
CA TYR A 134 -12.27 -11.87 2.01
C TYR A 134 -13.77 -11.90 1.70
N THR A 135 -14.59 -11.67 2.73
CA THR A 135 -16.02 -11.39 2.52
C THR A 135 -16.19 -10.14 1.63
N PRO A 136 -17.35 -9.97 0.96
CA PRO A 136 -17.61 -8.75 0.19
C PRO A 136 -17.39 -7.46 0.99
N THR A 137 -17.76 -7.45 2.29
CA THR A 137 -17.50 -6.31 3.19
C THR A 137 -16.00 -6.09 3.41
N GLY A 138 -15.24 -7.17 3.58
CA GLY A 138 -13.77 -7.12 3.70
C GLY A 138 -13.12 -6.56 2.44
N VAL A 139 -13.55 -6.99 1.26
CA VAL A 139 -13.05 -6.47 -0.03
C VAL A 139 -13.35 -4.97 -0.17
N ILE A 140 -14.57 -4.53 0.22
CA ILE A 140 -14.93 -3.10 0.20
C ILE A 140 -14.04 -2.31 1.18
N LEU A 141 -13.79 -2.84 2.37
CA LEU A 141 -12.91 -2.21 3.36
C LEU A 141 -11.48 -2.07 2.80
N VAL A 142 -10.91 -3.15 2.26
CA VAL A 142 -9.58 -3.14 1.64
C VAL A 142 -9.52 -2.12 0.49
N ALA A 143 -10.53 -2.05 -0.36
CA ALA A 143 -10.60 -1.08 -1.44
C ALA A 143 -10.63 0.37 -0.91
N ALA A 144 -11.40 0.64 0.15
CA ALA A 144 -11.48 1.96 0.79
C ALA A 144 -10.16 2.37 1.46
N VAL A 145 -9.49 1.43 2.13
CA VAL A 145 -8.14 1.62 2.68
C VAL A 145 -7.14 1.92 1.55
N GLY A 146 -7.15 1.15 0.48
CA GLY A 146 -6.31 1.38 -0.69
C GLY A 146 -6.55 2.75 -1.34
N ALA A 147 -7.82 3.19 -1.44
CA ALA A 147 -8.16 4.53 -1.92
C ALA A 147 -7.62 5.64 -1.00
N THR A 148 -7.66 5.43 0.32
CA THR A 148 -7.06 6.34 1.32
C THR A 148 -5.55 6.47 1.09
N ILE A 149 -4.84 5.37 0.91
CA ILE A 149 -3.41 5.34 0.61
C ILE A 149 -3.11 6.10 -0.69
N VAL A 150 -3.88 5.86 -1.76
CA VAL A 150 -3.74 6.58 -3.04
C VAL A 150 -3.93 8.09 -2.85
N TYR A 151 -4.96 8.50 -2.14
CA TYR A 151 -5.23 9.92 -1.87
C TYR A 151 -4.03 10.58 -1.17
N TRP A 152 -3.52 9.97 -0.10
CA TRP A 152 -2.41 10.52 0.67
C TRP A 152 -1.09 10.47 -0.08
N TYR A 153 -0.81 9.42 -0.84
CA TYR A 153 0.38 9.36 -1.69
C TYR A 153 0.37 10.47 -2.75
N ARG A 154 -0.79 10.74 -3.36
CA ARG A 154 -0.90 11.87 -4.29
C ARG A 154 -0.73 13.22 -3.61
N ARG A 155 -1.32 13.39 -2.44
CA ARG A 155 -1.27 14.64 -1.68
C ARG A 155 0.14 14.98 -1.20
N THR A 156 0.86 14.01 -0.65
CA THR A 156 2.18 14.21 -0.04
C THR A 156 3.33 14.02 -1.01
N GLY A 157 3.15 13.19 -2.03
CA GLY A 157 4.22 12.74 -2.91
C GLY A 157 5.32 11.96 -2.19
N ASN A 158 5.03 11.46 -0.98
CA ASN A 158 5.99 10.79 -0.11
C ASN A 158 5.53 9.35 0.14
N LEU A 159 6.22 8.39 -0.48
CA LEU A 159 5.88 6.98 -0.33
C LEU A 159 6.17 6.46 1.08
N TRP A 160 7.19 6.99 1.77
CA TRP A 160 7.47 6.61 3.16
C TRP A 160 6.31 6.89 4.11
N THR A 161 5.53 7.95 3.85
CA THR A 161 4.35 8.28 4.67
C THR A 161 3.29 7.17 4.60
N VAL A 162 3.00 6.65 3.42
CA VAL A 162 2.00 5.59 3.27
C VAL A 162 2.54 4.23 3.67
N ILE A 163 3.84 3.94 3.41
CA ILE A 163 4.52 2.74 3.92
C ILE A 163 4.44 2.68 5.45
N ALA A 164 4.80 3.78 6.13
CA ALA A 164 4.76 3.84 7.59
C ALA A 164 3.34 3.66 8.13
N ALA A 165 2.35 4.31 7.54
CA ALA A 165 0.96 4.17 7.96
C ALA A 165 0.44 2.74 7.76
N HIS A 166 0.70 2.12 6.61
CA HIS A 166 0.28 0.75 6.30
C HIS A 166 0.95 -0.25 7.27
N ALA A 167 2.26 -0.17 7.43
CA ALA A 167 3.00 -1.05 8.33
C ALA A 167 2.52 -0.93 9.80
N VAL A 168 2.27 0.30 10.28
CA VAL A 168 1.74 0.54 11.63
C VAL A 168 0.33 -0.03 11.77
N TRP A 169 -0.51 0.16 10.75
CA TRP A 169 -1.88 -0.36 10.74
C TRP A 169 -1.90 -1.88 10.86
N ASP A 170 -1.21 -2.58 9.97
CA ASP A 170 -1.20 -4.05 9.96
C ASP A 170 -0.51 -4.63 11.20
N THR A 171 0.53 -3.95 11.72
CA THR A 171 1.14 -4.31 13.00
C THR A 171 0.15 -4.18 14.14
N ALA A 172 -0.64 -3.10 14.19
CA ALA A 172 -1.68 -2.92 15.19
C ALA A 172 -2.74 -4.03 15.12
N MET A 173 -3.16 -4.41 13.91
CA MET A 173 -4.08 -5.53 13.70
C MET A 173 -3.49 -6.85 14.18
N ALA A 174 -2.21 -7.13 13.90
CA ALA A 174 -1.52 -8.33 14.40
C ALA A 174 -1.45 -8.37 15.94
N VAL A 175 -1.21 -7.22 16.57
CA VAL A 175 -1.20 -7.11 18.04
C VAL A 175 -2.59 -7.34 18.62
N LEU A 176 -3.64 -6.77 18.00
CA LEU A 176 -5.01 -6.99 18.47
C LEU A 176 -5.42 -8.47 18.38
N VAL A 177 -5.05 -9.15 17.30
CA VAL A 177 -5.27 -10.61 17.16
C VAL A 177 -4.51 -11.40 18.24
N TYR A 178 -3.28 -10.97 18.59
CA TYR A 178 -2.50 -11.61 19.65
C TYR A 178 -3.14 -11.45 21.03
N LEU A 179 -3.77 -10.33 21.29
CA LEU A 179 -4.40 -10.03 22.59
C LEU A 179 -5.78 -10.69 22.77
N GLY A 180 -6.38 -11.27 21.73
CA GLY A 180 -7.70 -11.94 21.75
C GLY A 180 -8.82 -10.98 21.48
#